data_f831e94b92bbbdf60ecbcb546ec726b5
#
_entry.id   f831e94b92bbbdf60ecbcb546ec726b5
#
_cell.length_a   1.000
_cell.length_b   1.000
_cell.length_c   1.000
_cell.angle_alpha   90.00
_cell.angle_beta   90.00
_cell.angle_gamma   90.00
#
_symmetry.space_group_name_H-M   'P 1'
#
loop_
_entity.id
_entity.type
_entity.pdbx_description
1 polymer ?
#
loop_
_entity_poly.entity_id
_entity_poly.type
_entity_poly.pdbx_seq_one_letter_code
_entity_poly.pdbx_strand_id
1 'polypeptide(L)'
;MIAGILKKYWGYDSFRPMQEEIIKSALQGKDTLALMPTGGGKSVCFQVPAMAKEGICLVVSPLIALIKDQVQNLNNKGIKALAVYSGMSYNQIDITLDNAIYGDYKFLYVSPERLHTPLFKERVKRMDVNFLVIDEAHCISQWGYDFRPSYLHIADIRKLIPDTPVLALTASATKVVEEDIIDKLKLSEPAILRSSFTRDNLSYSVRNVEDKNEQLMRIISNVPGSGIIYVRTREGAEEISEWLQSQGESANYYHGGLPNAERTLRQEEWTDGRTRIMVATNAFGMGIDKSDVRFVIHYAMCDSLESYYQEAGRAGRDGKRSYAVLLTSNNDASKIAKRFDNEFPPLEEVKSIYEKVCNYVRVAIGEGFQSSFIFNIHDFAIREHIFTGKVQNALKILQQNNYLTLTEEMENPARIIFCVSRDDLYKIRVKHKELDNFLYALLRTYHGVFSEFRAIDEGHIAAKFGFTVEQVKEFLKLLWQMRVIRYVPSNHSPMLFFNEERLPTNDLYIAPETYRLRKEMMHERFSKMLEYSKNEERCRSQILAEYFGDTEAKECGICDICLARRKAIKQSTTSEDLQNQIIEKLSKQPLSIRELVAEFRCDPQLILDKLKVMHEKGL
;
A
#
# COMPACT_ATOMS: atom_id res chain seq x y z
N MET A 1 -3.32 -26.93 -23.85
CA MET A 1 -3.30 -25.49 -24.28
C MET A 1 -2.68 -24.59 -23.21
N ILE A 2 -3.25 -24.47 -22.00
CA ILE A 2 -2.77 -23.53 -20.94
C ILE A 2 -1.33 -23.83 -20.46
N ALA A 3 -0.95 -25.10 -20.28
CA ALA A 3 0.43 -25.47 -19.90
C ALA A 3 1.46 -25.07 -20.97
N GLY A 4 1.09 -25.14 -22.25
CA GLY A 4 1.95 -24.68 -23.36
C GLY A 4 2.16 -23.16 -23.35
N ILE A 5 1.12 -22.39 -23.02
CA ILE A 5 1.21 -20.93 -22.85
C ILE A 5 2.10 -20.59 -21.66
N LEU A 6 1.92 -21.26 -20.52
CA LEU A 6 2.75 -21.09 -19.33
C LEU A 6 4.24 -21.33 -19.65
N LYS A 7 4.55 -22.44 -20.30
CA LYS A 7 5.93 -22.77 -20.67
C LYS A 7 6.54 -21.77 -21.65
N LYS A 8 5.76 -21.38 -22.69
CA LYS A 8 6.22 -20.46 -23.74
C LYS A 8 6.58 -19.07 -23.23
N TYR A 9 5.73 -18.47 -22.37
CA TYR A 9 5.86 -17.07 -21.98
C TYR A 9 6.44 -16.85 -20.58
N TRP A 10 6.27 -17.82 -19.67
CA TRP A 10 6.77 -17.73 -18.29
C TRP A 10 7.91 -18.70 -17.98
N GLY A 11 8.16 -19.71 -18.85
CA GLY A 11 9.24 -20.68 -18.67
C GLY A 11 8.99 -21.71 -17.57
N TYR A 12 7.75 -21.83 -17.07
CA TYR A 12 7.39 -22.79 -16.03
C TYR A 12 6.81 -24.06 -16.66
N ASP A 13 7.23 -25.23 -16.16
CA ASP A 13 6.75 -26.53 -16.64
C ASP A 13 5.41 -26.95 -16.03
N SER A 14 5.05 -26.40 -14.86
CA SER A 14 3.82 -26.72 -14.14
C SER A 14 3.26 -25.52 -13.41
N PHE A 15 1.94 -25.52 -13.19
CA PHE A 15 1.27 -24.56 -12.33
C PHE A 15 1.58 -24.81 -10.86
N ARG A 16 1.57 -23.76 -10.06
CA ARG A 16 1.55 -23.85 -8.60
C ARG A 16 0.17 -24.34 -8.12
N PRO A 17 0.05 -24.86 -6.90
CA PRO A 17 -1.25 -25.23 -6.33
C PRO A 17 -2.30 -24.13 -6.51
N MET A 18 -3.54 -24.49 -6.82
CA MET A 18 -4.71 -23.63 -7.08
C MET A 18 -4.65 -22.80 -8.37
N GLN A 19 -3.50 -22.51 -8.98
CA GLN A 19 -3.44 -21.70 -10.20
C GLN A 19 -4.23 -22.34 -11.35
N GLU A 20 -4.09 -23.64 -11.56
CA GLU A 20 -4.78 -24.35 -12.64
C GLU A 20 -6.29 -24.36 -12.46
N GLU A 21 -6.77 -24.49 -11.22
CA GLU A 21 -8.19 -24.47 -10.88
C GLU A 21 -8.81 -23.08 -11.12
N ILE A 22 -8.10 -22.02 -10.71
CA ILE A 22 -8.50 -20.62 -10.97
C ILE A 22 -8.58 -20.35 -12.48
N ILE A 23 -7.57 -20.78 -13.24
CA ILE A 23 -7.52 -20.63 -14.69
C ILE A 23 -8.68 -21.39 -15.36
N LYS A 24 -8.96 -22.62 -14.94
CA LYS A 24 -10.06 -23.43 -15.46
C LYS A 24 -11.42 -22.79 -15.18
N SER A 25 -11.63 -22.27 -13.96
CA SER A 25 -12.85 -21.56 -13.57
C SER A 25 -13.08 -20.34 -14.46
N ALA A 26 -12.06 -19.50 -14.64
CA ALA A 26 -12.11 -18.32 -15.50
C ALA A 26 -12.42 -18.70 -16.98
N LEU A 27 -11.78 -19.74 -17.52
CA LEU A 27 -12.02 -20.20 -18.89
C LEU A 27 -13.42 -20.78 -19.10
N GLN A 28 -14.06 -21.28 -18.04
CA GLN A 28 -15.48 -21.71 -18.08
C GLN A 28 -16.46 -20.51 -18.09
N GLY A 29 -15.97 -19.27 -18.03
CA GLY A 29 -16.81 -18.08 -18.02
C GLY A 29 -17.46 -17.78 -16.66
N LYS A 30 -16.97 -18.41 -15.57
CA LYS A 30 -17.51 -18.16 -14.21
C LYS A 30 -16.82 -16.95 -13.57
N ASP A 31 -17.62 -16.14 -12.88
CA ASP A 31 -17.06 -15.18 -11.94
C ASP A 31 -16.21 -15.93 -10.90
N THR A 32 -15.01 -15.47 -10.65
CA THR A 32 -14.06 -16.19 -9.78
C THR A 32 -13.44 -15.22 -8.78
N LEU A 33 -13.51 -15.56 -7.50
CA LEU A 33 -12.77 -14.89 -6.43
C LEU A 33 -11.63 -15.80 -5.98
N ALA A 34 -10.40 -15.36 -6.21
CA ALA A 34 -9.20 -16.11 -5.86
C ALA A 34 -8.47 -15.47 -4.67
N LEU A 35 -8.42 -16.20 -3.57
CA LEU A 35 -7.71 -15.84 -2.34
C LEU A 35 -6.38 -16.57 -2.31
N MET A 36 -5.29 -15.85 -2.62
CA MET A 36 -3.96 -16.43 -2.78
C MET A 36 -2.92 -15.64 -1.98
N PRO A 37 -1.97 -16.33 -1.32
CA PRO A 37 -0.93 -15.66 -0.55
C PRO A 37 -0.08 -14.73 -1.42
N THR A 38 0.57 -13.76 -0.77
CA THR A 38 1.59 -12.92 -1.43
C THR A 38 2.71 -13.81 -1.97
N GLY A 39 3.10 -13.59 -3.23
CA GLY A 39 4.07 -14.47 -3.91
C GLY A 39 3.50 -15.78 -4.46
N GLY A 40 2.20 -16.04 -4.33
CA GLY A 40 1.51 -17.22 -4.88
C GLY A 40 1.38 -17.25 -6.40
N GLY A 41 1.79 -16.16 -7.10
CA GLY A 41 1.74 -16.08 -8.55
C GLY A 41 0.36 -15.68 -9.09
N LYS A 42 -0.33 -14.77 -8.41
CA LYS A 42 -1.66 -14.23 -8.80
C LYS A 42 -1.73 -13.77 -10.26
N SER A 43 -0.69 -13.12 -10.77
CA SER A 43 -0.67 -12.61 -12.15
C SER A 43 -0.81 -13.72 -13.20
N VAL A 44 -0.21 -14.89 -12.97
CA VAL A 44 -0.32 -16.04 -13.88
C VAL A 44 -1.75 -16.53 -14.00
N CYS A 45 -2.54 -16.42 -12.92
CA CYS A 45 -3.93 -16.89 -12.86
C CYS A 45 -4.86 -16.16 -13.84
N PHE A 46 -4.55 -14.92 -14.21
CA PHE A 46 -5.33 -14.19 -15.21
C PHE A 46 -4.59 -14.00 -16.53
N GLN A 47 -3.26 -13.92 -16.51
CA GLN A 47 -2.48 -13.71 -17.73
C GLN A 47 -2.54 -14.93 -18.66
N VAL A 48 -2.45 -16.14 -18.11
CA VAL A 48 -2.51 -17.36 -18.92
C VAL A 48 -3.88 -17.57 -19.59
N PRO A 49 -5.03 -17.48 -18.88
CA PRO A 49 -6.32 -17.63 -19.55
C PRO A 49 -6.62 -16.50 -20.53
N ALA A 50 -6.17 -15.27 -20.27
CA ALA A 50 -6.32 -14.15 -21.20
C ALA A 50 -5.56 -14.41 -22.53
N MET A 51 -4.37 -15.01 -22.46
CA MET A 51 -3.61 -15.45 -23.65
C MET A 51 -4.26 -16.61 -24.40
N ALA A 52 -5.12 -17.38 -23.75
CA ALA A 52 -5.82 -18.52 -24.35
C ALA A 52 -7.13 -18.15 -25.06
N LYS A 53 -7.66 -16.94 -24.83
CA LYS A 53 -8.87 -16.38 -25.45
C LYS A 53 -8.54 -15.27 -26.43
N GLU A 54 -9.39 -15.03 -27.40
CA GLU A 54 -9.39 -13.81 -28.23
C GLU A 54 -9.80 -12.60 -27.39
N GLY A 55 -9.62 -11.40 -27.92
CA GLY A 55 -9.95 -10.16 -27.24
C GLY A 55 -8.88 -9.66 -26.28
N ILE A 56 -9.22 -8.62 -25.51
CA ILE A 56 -8.33 -7.91 -24.58
C ILE A 56 -8.74 -8.18 -23.12
N CYS A 57 -7.77 -8.40 -22.24
CA CYS A 57 -7.99 -8.52 -20.81
C CYS A 57 -7.92 -7.12 -20.16
N LEU A 58 -9.02 -6.67 -19.57
CA LEU A 58 -9.08 -5.42 -18.82
C LEU A 58 -8.70 -5.68 -17.36
N VAL A 59 -7.57 -5.11 -16.92
CA VAL A 59 -7.03 -5.30 -15.56
C VAL A 59 -7.12 -4.00 -14.77
N VAL A 60 -7.89 -4.00 -13.69
CA VAL A 60 -7.96 -2.88 -12.74
C VAL A 60 -6.96 -3.13 -11.63
N SER A 61 -6.03 -2.18 -11.42
CA SER A 61 -4.98 -2.28 -10.40
C SER A 61 -4.80 -0.95 -9.66
N PRO A 62 -4.56 -0.98 -8.33
CA PRO A 62 -4.64 0.22 -7.49
C PRO A 62 -3.44 1.15 -7.59
N LEU A 63 -2.33 0.69 -8.15
CA LEU A 63 -1.06 1.42 -8.12
C LEU A 63 -0.45 1.59 -9.50
N ILE A 64 -0.13 2.84 -9.83
CA ILE A 64 0.51 3.21 -11.10
C ILE A 64 1.86 2.51 -11.28
N ALA A 65 2.66 2.40 -10.23
CA ALA A 65 3.95 1.70 -10.28
C ALA A 65 3.76 0.22 -10.66
N LEU A 66 2.82 -0.48 -10.01
CA LEU A 66 2.50 -1.87 -10.32
C LEU A 66 1.99 -2.03 -11.76
N ILE A 67 1.12 -1.12 -12.22
CA ILE A 67 0.63 -1.10 -13.61
C ILE A 67 1.80 -1.02 -14.59
N LYS A 68 2.73 -0.08 -14.37
CA LYS A 68 3.91 0.10 -15.23
C LYS A 68 4.80 -1.14 -15.24
N ASP A 69 5.09 -1.70 -14.08
CA ASP A 69 5.92 -2.89 -13.94
C ASP A 69 5.30 -4.11 -14.65
N GLN A 70 3.98 -4.33 -14.46
CA GLN A 70 3.27 -5.45 -15.11
C GLN A 70 3.26 -5.29 -16.64
N VAL A 71 2.97 -4.09 -17.16
CA VAL A 71 2.99 -3.80 -18.59
C VAL A 71 4.39 -3.97 -19.16
N GLN A 72 5.43 -3.46 -18.49
CA GLN A 72 6.81 -3.63 -18.92
C GLN A 72 7.22 -5.10 -18.96
N ASN A 73 6.86 -5.87 -17.93
CA ASN A 73 7.16 -7.31 -17.84
C ASN A 73 6.46 -8.11 -18.96
N LEU A 74 5.23 -7.77 -19.31
CA LEU A 74 4.51 -8.40 -20.42
C LEU A 74 5.17 -8.07 -21.76
N ASN A 75 5.47 -6.79 -21.99
CA ASN A 75 6.13 -6.35 -23.22
C ASN A 75 7.52 -6.99 -23.40
N ASN A 76 8.29 -7.15 -22.31
CA ASN A 76 9.59 -7.85 -22.34
C ASN A 76 9.44 -9.34 -22.71
N LYS A 77 8.27 -9.93 -22.45
CA LYS A 77 7.94 -11.32 -22.87
C LYS A 77 7.35 -11.40 -24.29
N GLY A 78 7.28 -10.28 -25.01
CA GLY A 78 6.67 -10.20 -26.34
C GLY A 78 5.13 -10.20 -26.33
N ILE A 79 4.50 -9.95 -25.20
CA ILE A 79 3.04 -9.85 -25.04
C ILE A 79 2.68 -8.36 -25.03
N LYS A 80 1.94 -7.91 -26.04
CA LYS A 80 1.55 -6.50 -26.15
C LYS A 80 0.55 -6.11 -25.06
N ALA A 81 0.93 -5.15 -24.24
CA ALA A 81 0.13 -4.63 -23.14
C ALA A 81 0.13 -3.10 -23.12
N LEU A 82 -1.00 -2.52 -22.72
CA LEU A 82 -1.23 -1.08 -22.62
C LEU A 82 -1.52 -0.70 -21.16
N ALA A 83 -1.33 0.60 -20.86
CA ALA A 83 -1.68 1.16 -19.56
C ALA A 83 -2.38 2.51 -19.69
N VAL A 84 -3.43 2.73 -18.87
CA VAL A 84 -4.12 4.03 -18.72
C VAL A 84 -4.22 4.35 -17.23
N TYR A 85 -3.55 5.42 -16.80
CA TYR A 85 -3.48 5.80 -15.39
C TYR A 85 -3.51 7.32 -15.19
N SER A 86 -3.62 7.75 -13.95
CA SER A 86 -3.61 9.17 -13.59
C SER A 86 -2.23 9.80 -13.87
N GLY A 87 -2.23 11.01 -14.45
CA GLY A 87 -1.01 11.70 -14.88
C GLY A 87 -0.69 11.60 -16.37
N MET A 88 -1.40 10.74 -17.14
CA MET A 88 -1.32 10.76 -18.61
C MET A 88 -2.14 11.92 -19.18
N SER A 89 -1.64 12.54 -20.28
CA SER A 89 -2.37 13.57 -21.00
C SER A 89 -3.60 13.00 -21.70
N TYR A 90 -4.59 13.86 -21.97
CA TYR A 90 -5.82 13.45 -22.67
C TYR A 90 -5.53 12.75 -24.00
N ASN A 91 -4.62 13.31 -24.81
CA ASN A 91 -4.25 12.72 -26.11
C ASN A 91 -3.60 11.34 -25.96
N GLN A 92 -2.74 11.16 -24.95
CA GLN A 92 -2.13 9.86 -24.68
C GLN A 92 -3.18 8.83 -24.29
N ILE A 93 -4.15 9.21 -23.46
CA ILE A 93 -5.24 8.32 -23.05
C ILE A 93 -6.09 7.94 -24.26
N ASP A 94 -6.48 8.90 -25.08
CA ASP A 94 -7.34 8.68 -26.25
C ASP A 94 -6.67 7.73 -27.26
N ILE A 95 -5.41 7.99 -27.62
CA ILE A 95 -4.61 7.12 -28.49
C ILE A 95 -4.46 5.70 -27.88
N THR A 96 -4.22 5.62 -26.57
CA THR A 96 -4.07 4.31 -25.91
C THR A 96 -5.36 3.50 -25.92
N LEU A 97 -6.50 4.16 -25.71
CA LEU A 97 -7.81 3.51 -25.77
C LEU A 97 -8.21 3.12 -27.20
N ASP A 98 -7.86 3.92 -28.21
CA ASP A 98 -8.03 3.54 -29.61
C ASP A 98 -7.18 2.32 -29.97
N ASN A 99 -5.93 2.28 -29.53
CA ASN A 99 -5.06 1.12 -29.68
C ASN A 99 -5.61 -0.14 -29.00
N ALA A 100 -6.31 0.01 -27.87
CA ALA A 100 -6.96 -1.10 -27.18
C ALA A 100 -8.17 -1.65 -27.96
N ILE A 101 -8.85 -0.82 -28.78
CA ILE A 101 -9.99 -1.23 -29.61
C ILE A 101 -9.53 -1.85 -30.93
N TYR A 102 -8.61 -1.18 -31.62
CA TYR A 102 -8.27 -1.49 -33.02
C TYR A 102 -6.91 -2.19 -33.19
N GLY A 103 -6.08 -2.20 -32.14
CA GLY A 103 -4.76 -2.83 -32.16
C GLY A 103 -4.82 -4.28 -31.68
N ASP A 104 -3.73 -5.01 -31.94
CA ASP A 104 -3.52 -6.37 -31.44
C ASP A 104 -2.86 -6.36 -30.06
N TYR A 105 -3.60 -5.92 -29.02
CA TYR A 105 -3.15 -5.90 -27.64
C TYR A 105 -3.91 -6.91 -26.79
N LYS A 106 -3.20 -7.60 -25.89
CA LYS A 106 -3.78 -8.65 -25.04
C LYS A 106 -4.18 -8.14 -23.67
N PHE A 107 -3.57 -7.06 -23.19
CA PHE A 107 -3.84 -6.50 -21.86
C PHE A 107 -3.99 -4.99 -21.90
N LEU A 108 -5.00 -4.50 -21.19
CA LEU A 108 -5.16 -3.09 -20.85
C LEU A 108 -5.23 -2.95 -19.33
N TYR A 109 -4.17 -2.40 -18.74
CA TYR A 109 -4.13 -2.08 -17.30
C TYR A 109 -4.68 -0.67 -17.07
N VAL A 110 -5.56 -0.54 -16.10
CA VAL A 110 -6.26 0.73 -15.83
C VAL A 110 -6.24 1.04 -14.33
N SER A 111 -5.93 2.29 -13.98
CA SER A 111 -6.15 2.75 -12.61
C SER A 111 -7.65 2.99 -12.35
N PRO A 112 -8.14 2.68 -11.14
CA PRO A 112 -9.59 2.70 -10.86
C PRO A 112 -10.23 4.07 -11.06
N GLU A 113 -9.47 5.18 -10.90
CA GLU A 113 -9.96 6.56 -11.10
C GLU A 113 -10.35 6.83 -12.56
N ARG A 114 -9.83 6.06 -13.51
CA ARG A 114 -10.14 6.22 -14.94
C ARG A 114 -11.44 5.57 -15.36
N LEU A 115 -11.92 4.60 -14.60
CA LEU A 115 -13.12 3.82 -14.95
C LEU A 115 -14.39 4.66 -15.07
N HIS A 116 -14.54 5.72 -14.28
CA HIS A 116 -15.76 6.54 -14.31
C HIS A 116 -15.73 7.67 -15.35
N THR A 117 -14.57 7.90 -16.01
CA THR A 117 -14.47 8.97 -17.01
C THR A 117 -15.35 8.68 -18.22
N PRO A 118 -16.05 9.70 -18.80
CA PRO A 118 -16.92 9.50 -19.96
C PRO A 118 -16.19 8.87 -21.16
N LEU A 119 -14.97 9.30 -21.42
CA LEU A 119 -14.14 8.77 -22.49
C LEU A 119 -13.91 7.27 -22.34
N PHE A 120 -13.52 6.81 -21.14
CA PHE A 120 -13.27 5.38 -20.88
C PHE A 120 -14.56 4.56 -21.06
N LYS A 121 -15.70 5.03 -20.50
CA LYS A 121 -16.99 4.36 -20.60
C LYS A 121 -17.46 4.19 -22.05
N GLU A 122 -17.23 5.17 -22.91
CA GLU A 122 -17.59 5.07 -24.34
C GLU A 122 -16.65 4.11 -25.09
N ARG A 123 -15.36 4.10 -24.75
CA ARG A 123 -14.38 3.27 -25.43
C ARG A 123 -14.52 1.79 -25.04
N VAL A 124 -14.76 1.48 -23.75
CA VAL A 124 -14.86 0.09 -23.27
C VAL A 124 -16.03 -0.67 -23.90
N LYS A 125 -17.13 0.00 -24.26
CA LYS A 125 -18.27 -0.60 -24.99
C LYS A 125 -17.90 -1.15 -26.37
N ARG A 126 -16.80 -0.66 -26.94
CA ARG A 126 -16.31 -1.06 -28.27
C ARG A 126 -15.17 -2.06 -28.21
N MET A 127 -14.67 -2.37 -27.03
CA MET A 127 -13.60 -3.34 -26.82
C MET A 127 -14.19 -4.75 -26.76
N ASP A 128 -13.49 -5.70 -27.37
CA ASP A 128 -13.76 -7.13 -27.17
C ASP A 128 -13.06 -7.59 -25.89
N VAL A 129 -13.73 -7.40 -24.73
CA VAL A 129 -13.14 -7.70 -23.41
C VAL A 129 -13.37 -9.16 -23.07
N ASN A 130 -12.28 -9.94 -22.99
CA ASN A 130 -12.34 -11.37 -22.68
C ASN A 130 -12.40 -11.67 -21.17
N PHE A 131 -11.80 -10.83 -20.31
CA PHE A 131 -11.86 -10.88 -18.85
C PHE A 131 -11.82 -9.49 -18.25
N LEU A 132 -12.59 -9.29 -17.17
CA LEU A 132 -12.44 -8.16 -16.26
C LEU A 132 -11.71 -8.65 -15.02
N VAL A 133 -10.45 -8.26 -14.89
CA VAL A 133 -9.58 -8.66 -13.77
C VAL A 133 -9.49 -7.54 -12.75
N ILE A 134 -9.68 -7.87 -11.49
CA ILE A 134 -9.59 -6.94 -10.38
C ILE A 134 -8.45 -7.39 -9.47
N ASP A 135 -7.31 -6.74 -9.62
CA ASP A 135 -6.16 -6.97 -8.78
C ASP A 135 -6.31 -6.23 -7.45
N GLU A 136 -5.78 -6.82 -6.38
CA GLU A 136 -5.95 -6.36 -5.00
C GLU A 136 -7.43 -6.03 -4.66
N ALA A 137 -8.32 -6.97 -4.97
CA ALA A 137 -9.78 -6.80 -4.86
C ALA A 137 -10.26 -6.37 -3.46
N HIS A 138 -9.46 -6.60 -2.40
CA HIS A 138 -9.75 -6.13 -1.04
C HIS A 138 -9.87 -4.59 -0.95
N CYS A 139 -9.32 -3.84 -1.93
CA CYS A 139 -9.43 -2.39 -1.99
C CYS A 139 -10.87 -1.89 -2.19
N ILE A 140 -11.80 -2.74 -2.64
CA ILE A 140 -13.21 -2.36 -2.78
C ILE A 140 -13.97 -2.31 -1.45
N SER A 141 -13.44 -3.01 -0.44
CA SER A 141 -14.11 -3.17 0.84
C SER A 141 -13.71 -2.08 1.83
N GLN A 142 -14.69 -1.42 2.43
CA GLN A 142 -14.45 -0.51 3.56
C GLN A 142 -13.90 -1.26 4.78
N TRP A 143 -14.18 -2.56 4.86
CA TRP A 143 -13.65 -3.48 5.85
C TRP A 143 -12.25 -3.98 5.51
N GLY A 144 -11.71 -3.64 4.33
CA GLY A 144 -10.34 -3.88 3.93
C GLY A 144 -9.34 -2.92 4.61
N TYR A 145 -8.08 -3.28 4.68
CA TYR A 145 -7.03 -2.42 5.27
C TYR A 145 -6.57 -1.28 4.34
N ASP A 146 -6.83 -1.38 3.03
CA ASP A 146 -6.50 -0.37 1.99
C ASP A 146 -7.74 -0.06 1.15
N PHE A 147 -8.79 0.46 1.78
CA PHE A 147 -10.01 0.84 1.08
C PHE A 147 -9.79 2.01 0.13
N ARG A 148 -10.25 1.84 -1.12
CA ARG A 148 -10.19 2.86 -2.17
C ARG A 148 -11.57 3.11 -2.78
N PRO A 149 -12.19 4.27 -2.52
CA PRO A 149 -13.53 4.58 -3.02
C PRO A 149 -13.68 4.41 -4.54
N SER A 150 -12.62 4.66 -5.30
CA SER A 150 -12.61 4.50 -6.77
C SER A 150 -12.87 3.06 -7.24
N TYR A 151 -12.62 2.04 -6.40
CA TYR A 151 -12.96 0.64 -6.70
C TYR A 151 -14.47 0.38 -6.78
N LEU A 152 -15.29 1.18 -6.11
CA LEU A 152 -16.76 1.05 -6.17
C LEU A 152 -17.30 1.25 -7.59
N HIS A 153 -16.59 2.01 -8.44
CA HIS A 153 -16.96 2.24 -9.83
C HIS A 153 -16.74 1.04 -10.77
N ILE A 154 -16.06 -0.01 -10.30
CA ILE A 154 -15.83 -1.23 -11.10
C ILE A 154 -17.16 -1.90 -11.46
N ALA A 155 -18.12 -1.93 -10.53
CA ALA A 155 -19.45 -2.47 -10.77
C ALA A 155 -20.21 -1.74 -11.92
N ASP A 156 -19.94 -0.44 -12.13
CA ASP A 156 -20.55 0.30 -13.24
C ASP A 156 -19.95 -0.09 -14.60
N ILE A 157 -18.66 -0.41 -14.66
CA ILE A 157 -18.04 -0.92 -15.88
C ILE A 157 -18.61 -2.28 -16.25
N ARG A 158 -18.83 -3.16 -15.25
CA ARG A 158 -19.45 -4.46 -15.50
C ARG A 158 -20.79 -4.37 -16.21
N LYS A 159 -21.60 -3.33 -15.93
CA LYS A 159 -22.88 -3.08 -16.64
C LYS A 159 -22.69 -2.79 -18.13
N LEU A 160 -21.50 -2.31 -18.54
CA LEU A 160 -21.18 -2.00 -19.94
C LEU A 160 -20.63 -3.21 -20.71
N ILE A 161 -20.15 -4.23 -19.98
CA ILE A 161 -19.60 -5.49 -20.52
C ILE A 161 -20.21 -6.69 -19.76
N PRO A 162 -21.55 -6.89 -19.81
CA PRO A 162 -22.25 -7.81 -18.91
C PRO A 162 -21.86 -9.29 -19.09
N ASP A 163 -21.45 -9.69 -20.29
CA ASP A 163 -21.09 -11.08 -20.62
C ASP A 163 -19.63 -11.43 -20.28
N THR A 164 -18.86 -10.45 -19.79
CA THR A 164 -17.45 -10.63 -19.45
C THR A 164 -17.30 -11.22 -18.06
N PRO A 165 -16.65 -12.38 -17.90
CA PRO A 165 -16.41 -12.96 -16.59
C PRO A 165 -15.42 -12.12 -15.77
N VAL A 166 -15.70 -12.04 -14.47
CA VAL A 166 -14.88 -11.30 -13.51
C VAL A 166 -13.92 -12.24 -12.79
N LEU A 167 -12.65 -11.86 -12.74
CA LEU A 167 -11.65 -12.54 -11.94
C LEU A 167 -11.08 -11.58 -10.90
N ALA A 168 -11.54 -11.70 -9.67
CA ALA A 168 -11.08 -10.91 -8.54
C ALA A 168 -9.97 -11.65 -7.77
N LEU A 169 -8.84 -10.98 -7.53
CA LEU A 169 -7.68 -11.58 -6.87
C LEU A 169 -7.26 -10.73 -5.68
N THR A 170 -6.96 -11.39 -4.56
CA THR A 170 -6.40 -10.73 -3.39
C THR A 170 -5.57 -11.71 -2.54
N ALA A 171 -4.62 -11.15 -1.75
CA ALA A 171 -3.82 -11.94 -0.81
C ALA A 171 -4.29 -11.79 0.65
N SER A 172 -5.15 -10.84 0.95
CA SER A 172 -5.42 -10.39 2.32
C SER A 172 -6.90 -10.05 2.51
N ALA A 173 -7.76 -11.04 2.38
CA ALA A 173 -9.19 -10.88 2.66
C ALA A 173 -9.61 -11.80 3.80
N THR A 174 -10.17 -11.21 4.85
CA THR A 174 -10.93 -11.93 5.87
C THR A 174 -12.28 -12.33 5.31
N LYS A 175 -13.05 -13.16 6.01
CA LYS A 175 -14.37 -13.60 5.54
C LYS A 175 -15.35 -12.44 5.31
N VAL A 176 -15.31 -11.42 6.16
CA VAL A 176 -16.12 -10.20 6.01
C VAL A 176 -15.74 -9.42 4.74
N VAL A 177 -14.44 -9.30 4.47
CA VAL A 177 -13.94 -8.63 3.26
C VAL A 177 -14.32 -9.43 2.00
N GLU A 178 -14.29 -10.75 2.06
CA GLU A 178 -14.72 -11.63 0.97
C GLU A 178 -16.19 -11.43 0.60
N GLU A 179 -17.07 -11.45 1.60
CA GLU A 179 -18.52 -11.21 1.41
C GLU A 179 -18.77 -9.82 0.80
N ASP A 180 -18.05 -8.81 1.27
CA ASP A 180 -18.14 -7.44 0.75
C ASP A 180 -17.62 -7.32 -0.70
N ILE A 181 -16.53 -8.01 -1.05
CA ILE A 181 -16.03 -8.09 -2.43
C ILE A 181 -17.12 -8.67 -3.36
N ILE A 182 -17.75 -9.77 -2.95
CA ILE A 182 -18.80 -10.44 -3.74
C ILE A 182 -19.99 -9.49 -3.96
N ASP A 183 -20.46 -8.84 -2.88
CA ASP A 183 -21.58 -7.89 -2.97
C ASP A 183 -21.24 -6.66 -3.80
N LYS A 184 -20.12 -5.98 -3.54
CA LYS A 184 -19.76 -4.73 -4.22
C LYS A 184 -19.45 -4.92 -5.71
N LEU A 185 -18.81 -6.04 -6.07
CA LEU A 185 -18.55 -6.38 -7.47
C LEU A 185 -19.74 -7.01 -8.17
N LYS A 186 -20.83 -7.30 -7.44
CA LYS A 186 -22.02 -7.98 -7.97
C LYS A 186 -21.66 -9.29 -8.67
N LEU A 187 -20.79 -10.10 -8.04
CA LEU A 187 -20.41 -11.40 -8.59
C LEU A 187 -21.61 -12.36 -8.56
N SER A 188 -21.83 -13.05 -9.68
CA SER A 188 -22.94 -13.99 -9.83
C SER A 188 -22.45 -15.41 -9.56
N GLU A 189 -22.92 -16.05 -8.50
CA GLU A 189 -22.54 -17.41 -8.09
C GLU A 189 -21.03 -17.68 -8.27
N PRO A 190 -20.13 -16.86 -7.66
CA PRO A 190 -18.72 -16.93 -7.94
C PRO A 190 -18.10 -18.23 -7.45
N ALA A 191 -17.15 -18.75 -8.22
CA ALA A 191 -16.24 -19.76 -7.71
C ALA A 191 -15.25 -19.12 -6.74
N ILE A 192 -15.33 -19.50 -5.44
CA ILE A 192 -14.43 -19.00 -4.40
C ILE A 192 -13.31 -20.02 -4.23
N LEU A 193 -12.10 -19.66 -4.64
CA LEU A 193 -10.93 -20.53 -4.62
C LEU A 193 -9.90 -19.98 -3.63
N ARG A 194 -9.55 -20.79 -2.62
CA ARG A 194 -8.63 -20.40 -1.54
C ARG A 194 -7.38 -21.26 -1.60
N SER A 195 -6.23 -20.63 -1.71
CA SER A 195 -4.95 -21.29 -1.47
C SER A 195 -4.60 -21.23 0.01
N SER A 196 -3.86 -22.19 0.52
CA SER A 196 -3.36 -22.11 1.88
C SER A 196 -2.52 -20.86 2.10
N PHE A 197 -2.74 -20.20 3.23
CA PHE A 197 -2.00 -19.02 3.64
C PHE A 197 -0.67 -19.35 4.33
N THR A 198 -0.38 -20.63 4.53
CA THR A 198 0.91 -21.07 5.09
C THR A 198 1.99 -21.10 4.01
N ARG A 199 3.23 -20.82 4.42
CA ARG A 199 4.41 -20.88 3.55
C ARG A 199 5.53 -21.67 4.23
N ASP A 200 5.87 -22.83 3.68
CA ASP A 200 6.84 -23.77 4.27
C ASP A 200 8.27 -23.22 4.30
N ASN A 201 8.56 -22.23 3.49
CA ASN A 201 9.87 -21.60 3.41
C ASN A 201 10.02 -20.30 4.21
N LEU A 202 8.92 -19.74 4.77
CA LEU A 202 8.94 -18.47 5.48
C LEU A 202 8.80 -18.66 7.00
N SER A 203 9.84 -18.33 7.72
CA SER A 203 9.89 -18.42 9.18
C SER A 203 9.47 -17.11 9.83
N TYR A 204 8.38 -17.13 10.55
CA TYR A 204 7.93 -16.00 11.37
C TYR A 204 8.58 -16.05 12.76
N SER A 205 9.00 -14.89 13.25
CA SER A 205 9.61 -14.76 14.59
C SER A 205 9.25 -13.40 15.19
N VAL A 206 8.93 -13.38 16.47
CA VAL A 206 8.79 -12.15 17.26
C VAL A 206 9.90 -12.09 18.29
N ARG A 207 10.53 -10.92 18.41
CA ARG A 207 11.63 -10.68 19.34
C ARG A 207 11.28 -9.47 20.19
N ASN A 208 10.99 -9.71 21.47
CA ASN A 208 10.86 -8.64 22.45
C ASN A 208 12.25 -8.28 22.97
N VAL A 209 12.69 -7.05 22.70
CA VAL A 209 14.06 -6.61 22.95
C VAL A 209 14.08 -5.18 23.47
N GLU A 210 15.07 -4.85 24.31
CA GLU A 210 15.30 -3.50 24.79
C GLU A 210 16.06 -2.67 23.73
N ASP A 211 17.09 -3.23 23.13
CA ASP A 211 17.87 -2.62 22.04
C ASP A 211 17.52 -3.28 20.71
N LYS A 212 16.71 -2.59 19.91
CA LYS A 212 16.31 -3.03 18.57
C LYS A 212 17.47 -2.95 17.57
N ASN A 213 18.42 -2.03 17.74
CA ASN A 213 19.53 -1.85 16.83
C ASN A 213 20.53 -3.01 16.96
N GLU A 214 20.87 -3.40 18.18
CA GLU A 214 21.72 -4.57 18.40
C GLU A 214 21.10 -5.82 17.79
N GLN A 215 19.80 -6.05 18.04
CA GLN A 215 19.10 -7.21 17.50
C GLN A 215 19.01 -7.16 15.97
N LEU A 216 18.83 -5.97 15.38
CA LEU A 216 18.81 -5.76 13.94
C LEU A 216 20.14 -6.20 13.31
N MET A 217 21.28 -5.72 13.84
CA MET A 217 22.61 -6.11 13.36
C MET A 217 22.84 -7.62 13.50
N ARG A 218 22.42 -8.20 14.62
CA ARG A 218 22.54 -9.65 14.83
C ARG A 218 21.78 -10.45 13.76
N ILE A 219 20.60 -10.00 13.35
CA ILE A 219 19.83 -10.68 12.29
C ILE A 219 20.53 -10.50 10.94
N ILE A 220 20.92 -9.28 10.59
CA ILE A 220 21.54 -8.94 9.31
C ILE A 220 22.84 -9.70 9.10
N SER A 221 23.68 -9.81 10.15
CA SER A 221 24.96 -10.52 10.08
C SER A 221 24.78 -12.03 9.93
N ASN A 222 23.70 -12.61 10.47
CA ASN A 222 23.45 -14.06 10.40
C ASN A 222 22.64 -14.50 9.18
N VAL A 223 21.96 -13.58 8.48
CA VAL A 223 21.13 -13.90 7.32
C VAL A 223 21.70 -13.19 6.09
N PRO A 224 22.52 -13.87 5.30
CA PRO A 224 23.08 -13.29 4.08
C PRO A 224 21.99 -13.09 3.02
N GLY A 225 22.21 -12.11 2.12
CA GLY A 225 21.30 -11.79 1.01
C GLY A 225 20.51 -10.51 1.22
N SER A 226 19.60 -10.24 0.30
CA SER A 226 18.80 -9.02 0.25
C SER A 226 17.73 -8.98 1.33
N GLY A 227 17.44 -7.81 1.88
CA GLY A 227 16.43 -7.63 2.91
C GLY A 227 15.66 -6.32 2.86
N ILE A 228 14.53 -6.31 3.57
CA ILE A 228 13.71 -5.12 3.77
C ILE A 228 13.53 -4.91 5.28
N ILE A 229 13.65 -3.65 5.70
CA ILE A 229 13.37 -3.23 7.08
C ILE A 229 12.22 -2.24 7.04
N TYR A 230 11.09 -2.61 7.63
CA TYR A 230 9.93 -1.73 7.72
C TYR A 230 9.96 -0.89 8.98
N VAL A 231 9.82 0.42 8.77
CA VAL A 231 9.71 1.45 9.80
C VAL A 231 8.43 2.26 9.62
N ARG A 232 8.09 3.09 10.61
CA ARG A 232 6.80 3.82 10.60
C ARG A 232 6.88 5.23 10.04
N THR A 233 8.02 5.90 10.19
CA THR A 233 8.19 7.31 9.83
C THR A 233 9.21 7.48 8.71
N ARG A 234 9.15 8.59 8.01
CA ARG A 234 10.10 8.96 6.95
C ARG A 234 11.49 9.17 7.56
N GLU A 235 11.52 9.93 8.63
CA GLU A 235 12.74 10.20 9.39
C GLU A 235 13.39 8.91 9.90
N GLY A 236 12.59 7.99 10.46
CA GLY A 236 13.10 6.69 10.92
C GLY A 236 13.65 5.82 9.78
N ALA A 237 13.16 5.99 8.54
CA ALA A 237 13.73 5.28 7.40
C ALA A 237 15.12 5.82 7.04
N GLU A 238 15.29 7.12 7.08
CA GLU A 238 16.56 7.81 6.86
C GLU A 238 17.56 7.48 7.97
N GLU A 239 17.18 7.71 9.22
CA GLU A 239 18.03 7.48 10.39
C GLU A 239 18.58 6.04 10.49
N ILE A 240 17.71 5.03 10.31
CA ILE A 240 18.14 3.63 10.39
C ILE A 240 18.99 3.26 9.18
N SER A 241 18.70 3.80 7.98
CA SER A 241 19.54 3.58 6.81
C SER A 241 20.94 4.16 6.98
N GLU A 242 21.05 5.40 7.45
CA GLU A 242 22.33 6.05 7.73
C GLU A 242 23.11 5.32 8.83
N TRP A 243 22.40 4.90 9.87
CA TRP A 243 23.02 4.11 10.93
C TRP A 243 23.58 2.77 10.40
N LEU A 244 22.83 2.04 9.56
CA LEU A 244 23.31 0.80 8.93
C LEU A 244 24.54 1.03 8.04
N GLN A 245 24.55 2.12 7.28
CA GLN A 245 25.71 2.52 6.47
C GLN A 245 26.92 2.79 7.35
N SER A 246 26.75 3.44 8.51
CA SER A 246 27.83 3.65 9.49
C SER A 246 28.38 2.35 10.08
N GLN A 247 27.58 1.28 10.11
CA GLN A 247 28.01 -0.06 10.51
C GLN A 247 28.63 -0.87 9.36
N GLY A 248 28.76 -0.28 8.16
CA GLY A 248 29.37 -0.92 7.00
C GLY A 248 28.41 -1.74 6.14
N GLU A 249 27.09 -1.65 6.37
CA GLU A 249 26.09 -2.34 5.57
C GLU A 249 25.67 -1.52 4.34
N SER A 250 25.45 -2.20 3.21
CA SER A 250 24.90 -1.57 2.01
C SER A 250 23.39 -1.38 2.18
N ALA A 251 22.99 -0.22 2.65
CA ALA A 251 21.59 0.13 2.92
C ALA A 251 21.18 1.41 2.18
N ASN A 252 19.90 1.51 1.83
CA ASN A 252 19.27 2.73 1.33
C ASN A 252 17.88 2.84 1.93
N TYR A 253 17.22 4.01 1.82
CA TYR A 253 15.89 4.23 2.36
C TYR A 253 14.85 4.56 1.29
N TYR A 254 13.57 4.28 1.59
CA TYR A 254 12.45 4.53 0.68
C TYR A 254 11.19 4.95 1.44
N HIS A 255 10.60 6.07 1.06
CA HIS A 255 9.33 6.56 1.61
C HIS A 255 8.57 7.42 0.60
N GLY A 256 7.27 7.65 0.84
CA GLY A 256 6.40 8.39 -0.06
C GLY A 256 6.74 9.88 -0.23
N GLY A 257 7.58 10.46 0.62
CA GLY A 257 8.05 11.85 0.52
C GLY A 257 9.18 12.06 -0.48
N LEU A 258 9.82 11.00 -0.99
CA LEU A 258 10.86 11.11 -1.99
C LEU A 258 10.28 11.46 -3.37
N PRO A 259 11.00 12.27 -4.18
CA PRO A 259 10.66 12.49 -5.58
C PRO A 259 10.53 11.18 -6.37
N ASN A 260 9.64 11.14 -7.36
CA ASN A 260 9.39 9.92 -8.14
C ASN A 260 10.67 9.35 -8.81
N ALA A 261 11.53 10.22 -9.35
CA ALA A 261 12.78 9.80 -9.99
C ALA A 261 13.72 9.11 -8.99
N GLU A 262 13.82 9.65 -7.78
CA GLU A 262 14.65 9.09 -6.71
C GLU A 262 14.09 7.77 -6.19
N ARG A 263 12.77 7.67 -6.04
CA ARG A 263 12.11 6.42 -5.68
C ARG A 263 12.42 5.30 -6.69
N THR A 264 12.33 5.60 -7.97
CA THR A 264 12.63 4.65 -9.04
C THR A 264 14.09 4.22 -8.99
N LEU A 265 15.03 5.16 -8.89
CA LEU A 265 16.46 4.87 -8.82
C LEU A 265 16.81 3.94 -7.64
N ARG A 266 16.35 4.27 -6.43
CA ARG A 266 16.64 3.48 -5.23
C ARG A 266 16.02 2.08 -5.28
N GLN A 267 14.82 1.96 -5.86
CA GLN A 267 14.17 0.67 -6.08
C GLN A 267 14.95 -0.19 -7.09
N GLU A 268 15.43 0.38 -8.19
CA GLU A 268 16.26 -0.29 -9.18
C GLU A 268 17.59 -0.76 -8.56
N GLU A 269 18.29 0.10 -7.83
CA GLU A 269 19.53 -0.25 -7.14
C GLU A 269 19.38 -1.45 -6.18
N TRP A 270 18.27 -1.48 -5.46
CA TRP A 270 17.97 -2.60 -4.56
C TRP A 270 17.56 -3.86 -5.35
N THR A 271 16.78 -3.72 -6.42
CA THR A 271 16.36 -4.83 -7.27
C THR A 271 17.55 -5.49 -7.95
N ASP A 272 18.49 -4.70 -8.45
CA ASP A 272 19.72 -5.17 -9.11
C ASP A 272 20.78 -5.69 -8.13
N GLY A 273 20.54 -5.55 -6.82
CA GLY A 273 21.46 -6.01 -5.78
C GLY A 273 22.64 -5.06 -5.49
N ARG A 274 22.68 -3.86 -6.07
CA ARG A 274 23.65 -2.81 -5.75
C ARG A 274 23.47 -2.31 -4.31
N THR A 275 22.24 -2.27 -3.85
CA THR A 275 21.86 -2.04 -2.46
C THR A 275 21.35 -3.37 -1.87
N ARG A 276 21.92 -3.80 -0.75
CA ARG A 276 21.52 -5.05 -0.07
C ARG A 276 20.24 -4.89 0.74
N ILE A 277 20.11 -3.79 1.49
CA ILE A 277 19.05 -3.58 2.47
C ILE A 277 18.25 -2.33 2.11
N MET A 278 16.93 -2.47 2.03
CA MET A 278 16.03 -1.34 1.88
C MET A 278 15.31 -1.06 3.21
N VAL A 279 15.55 0.12 3.78
CA VAL A 279 14.81 0.61 4.96
C VAL A 279 13.64 1.44 4.48
N ALA A 280 12.41 1.06 4.81
CA ALA A 280 11.28 1.70 4.17
C ALA A 280 10.05 1.84 5.06
N THR A 281 9.22 2.83 4.73
CA THR A 281 7.82 2.85 5.19
C THR A 281 6.97 1.91 4.34
N ASN A 282 5.68 1.76 4.66
CA ASN A 282 4.71 0.99 3.86
C ASN A 282 4.57 1.47 2.40
N ALA A 283 5.12 2.66 2.05
CA ALA A 283 5.20 3.14 0.67
C ALA A 283 6.07 2.23 -0.22
N PHE A 284 7.06 1.52 0.36
CA PHE A 284 7.82 0.48 -0.31
C PHE A 284 7.10 -0.84 -0.15
N GLY A 285 6.10 -1.05 -0.99
CA GLY A 285 5.19 -2.14 -0.76
C GLY A 285 4.66 -2.77 -2.03
N MET A 286 3.41 -2.50 -2.34
CA MET A 286 2.74 -3.09 -3.50
C MET A 286 3.53 -2.85 -4.79
N GLY A 287 3.68 -3.90 -5.61
CA GLY A 287 4.42 -3.82 -6.87
C GLY A 287 5.88 -4.30 -6.81
N ILE A 288 6.45 -4.54 -5.65
CA ILE A 288 7.82 -5.07 -5.54
C ILE A 288 7.84 -6.56 -5.84
N ASP A 289 8.58 -6.98 -6.86
CA ASP A 289 8.69 -8.38 -7.29
C ASP A 289 10.15 -8.88 -7.34
N LYS A 290 10.90 -8.64 -6.26
CA LYS A 290 12.22 -9.26 -6.06
C LYS A 290 12.02 -10.61 -5.38
N SER A 291 12.47 -11.69 -6.03
CA SER A 291 12.21 -13.06 -5.59
C SER A 291 13.14 -13.52 -4.45
N ASP A 292 14.36 -12.99 -4.39
CA ASP A 292 15.47 -13.45 -3.55
C ASP A 292 15.62 -12.67 -2.23
N VAL A 293 14.56 -12.06 -1.72
CA VAL A 293 14.56 -11.40 -0.41
C VAL A 293 14.67 -12.44 0.69
N ARG A 294 15.74 -12.36 1.50
CA ARG A 294 16.03 -13.35 2.56
C ARG A 294 15.40 -13.01 3.89
N PHE A 295 15.24 -11.73 4.19
CA PHE A 295 14.60 -11.30 5.41
C PHE A 295 13.73 -10.06 5.21
N VAL A 296 12.63 -10.04 5.96
CA VAL A 296 11.81 -8.85 6.18
C VAL A 296 11.77 -8.61 7.70
N ILE A 297 12.24 -7.45 8.13
CA ILE A 297 12.27 -7.09 9.54
C ILE A 297 11.31 -5.93 9.77
N HIS A 298 10.35 -6.11 10.66
CA HIS A 298 9.51 -5.03 11.15
C HIS A 298 10.15 -4.44 12.40
N TYR A 299 10.80 -3.29 12.24
CA TYR A 299 11.43 -2.56 13.33
C TYR A 299 10.41 -1.94 14.29
N ALA A 300 9.22 -1.68 13.77
CA ALA A 300 8.05 -1.26 14.53
C ALA A 300 6.84 -2.13 14.18
N MET A 301 5.93 -2.28 15.15
CA MET A 301 4.71 -3.08 14.99
C MET A 301 3.81 -2.50 13.90
N CYS A 302 3.24 -3.37 13.05
CA CYS A 302 2.25 -3.03 12.05
C CYS A 302 0.90 -2.68 12.69
N ASP A 303 0.03 -2.02 11.92
CA ASP A 303 -1.31 -1.64 12.37
C ASP A 303 -2.28 -2.82 12.36
N SER A 304 -1.99 -3.83 11.56
CA SER A 304 -2.85 -4.99 11.39
C SER A 304 -2.05 -6.23 10.96
N LEU A 305 -2.66 -7.41 11.12
CA LEU A 305 -2.10 -8.67 10.63
C LEU A 305 -2.09 -8.74 9.10
N GLU A 306 -3.02 -8.05 8.42
CA GLU A 306 -3.05 -7.97 6.96
C GLU A 306 -1.82 -7.26 6.41
N SER A 307 -1.50 -6.08 6.96
CA SER A 307 -0.29 -5.34 6.58
C SER A 307 0.96 -6.15 6.88
N TYR A 308 1.04 -6.73 8.09
CA TYR A 308 2.16 -7.58 8.47
C TYR A 308 2.35 -8.76 7.53
N TYR A 309 1.28 -9.49 7.21
CA TYR A 309 1.33 -10.65 6.32
C TYR A 309 1.74 -10.27 4.89
N GLN A 310 1.22 -9.16 4.38
CA GLN A 310 1.56 -8.66 3.04
C GLN A 310 3.01 -8.22 2.94
N GLU A 311 3.52 -7.51 3.95
CA GLU A 311 4.90 -7.04 4.01
C GLU A 311 5.88 -8.21 4.25
N ALA A 312 5.61 -9.08 5.21
CA ALA A 312 6.38 -10.29 5.50
C ALA A 312 6.43 -11.25 4.30
N GLY A 313 5.32 -11.36 3.57
CA GLY A 313 5.18 -12.21 2.40
C GLY A 313 6.07 -11.84 1.21
N ARG A 314 6.81 -10.72 1.27
CA ARG A 314 7.83 -10.35 0.26
C ARG A 314 9.07 -11.22 0.35
N ALA A 315 9.35 -11.79 1.51
CA ALA A 315 10.48 -12.68 1.68
C ALA A 315 10.25 -14.05 1.02
N GLY A 316 11.29 -14.59 0.40
CA GLY A 316 11.34 -15.99 -0.07
C GLY A 316 10.36 -16.34 -1.19
N ARG A 317 10.10 -15.46 -2.13
CA ARG A 317 9.24 -15.76 -3.29
C ARG A 317 9.85 -16.82 -4.23
N ASP A 318 11.16 -17.00 -4.15
CA ASP A 318 11.89 -18.06 -4.87
C ASP A 318 11.79 -19.46 -4.21
N GLY A 319 11.04 -19.60 -3.12
CA GLY A 319 10.87 -20.86 -2.38
C GLY A 319 12.01 -21.17 -1.41
N LYS A 320 13.10 -20.39 -1.37
CA LYS A 320 14.20 -20.61 -0.44
C LYS A 320 13.87 -20.11 0.96
N ARG A 321 14.52 -20.70 1.96
CA ARG A 321 14.34 -20.32 3.36
C ARG A 321 14.53 -18.84 3.55
N SER A 322 13.56 -18.20 4.22
CA SER A 322 13.54 -16.77 4.48
C SER A 322 12.87 -16.46 5.82
N TYR A 323 13.07 -15.26 6.33
CA TYR A 323 12.71 -14.91 7.68
C TYR A 323 11.88 -13.62 7.71
N ALA A 324 10.78 -13.66 8.45
CA ALA A 324 9.98 -12.50 8.80
C ALA A 324 10.12 -12.25 10.31
N VAL A 325 10.74 -11.16 10.70
CA VAL A 325 11.03 -10.87 12.10
C VAL A 325 10.34 -9.59 12.53
N LEU A 326 9.53 -9.69 13.59
CA LEU A 326 8.92 -8.53 14.25
C LEU A 326 9.73 -8.19 15.51
N LEU A 327 10.27 -6.99 15.57
CA LEU A 327 10.94 -6.46 16.75
C LEU A 327 9.93 -5.67 17.59
N THR A 328 9.73 -6.11 18.82
CA THR A 328 8.85 -5.45 19.79
C THR A 328 9.64 -4.94 21.00
N SER A 329 9.10 -3.96 21.68
CA SER A 329 9.58 -3.46 22.95
C SER A 329 8.41 -3.22 23.91
N ASN A 330 8.69 -3.13 25.21
CA ASN A 330 7.66 -2.92 26.24
C ASN A 330 6.84 -1.62 26.03
N ASN A 331 7.42 -0.64 25.33
CA ASN A 331 6.79 0.65 25.06
C ASN A 331 5.93 0.67 23.79
N ASP A 332 5.97 -0.37 22.97
CA ASP A 332 5.28 -0.34 21.67
C ASP A 332 3.75 -0.27 21.85
N ALA A 333 3.18 -0.99 22.81
CA ALA A 333 1.74 -0.95 23.09
C ALA A 333 1.26 0.48 23.44
N SER A 334 2.02 1.22 24.27
CA SER A 334 1.65 2.58 24.65
C SER A 334 1.81 3.58 23.49
N LYS A 335 2.83 3.41 22.65
CA LYS A 335 3.02 4.25 21.45
C LYS A 335 1.86 4.08 20.47
N ILE A 336 1.36 2.87 20.35
CA ILE A 336 0.26 2.54 19.45
C ILE A 336 -1.06 3.07 20.00
N ALA A 337 -1.34 2.91 21.30
CA ALA A 337 -2.53 3.49 21.92
C ALA A 337 -2.61 5.00 21.67
N LYS A 338 -1.51 5.73 21.90
CA LYS A 338 -1.43 7.17 21.59
C LYS A 338 -1.68 7.48 20.12
N ARG A 339 -1.21 6.64 19.20
CA ARG A 339 -1.43 6.84 17.77
C ARG A 339 -2.89 6.61 17.41
N PHE A 340 -3.52 5.59 17.97
CA PHE A 340 -4.95 5.31 17.79
C PHE A 340 -5.82 6.48 18.27
N ASP A 341 -5.51 7.06 19.43
CA ASP A 341 -6.19 8.26 19.96
C ASP A 341 -6.01 9.47 19.03
N ASN A 342 -4.84 9.61 18.41
CA ASN A 342 -4.60 10.69 17.44
C ASN A 342 -5.35 10.44 16.12
N GLU A 343 -5.50 9.19 15.68
CA GLU A 343 -6.18 8.84 14.42
C GLU A 343 -7.69 9.02 14.53
N PHE A 344 -8.25 8.83 15.71
CA PHE A 344 -9.67 9.03 16.00
C PHE A 344 -9.87 10.04 17.12
N PRO A 345 -9.65 11.35 16.86
CA PRO A 345 -9.94 12.38 17.84
C PRO A 345 -11.40 12.28 18.30
N PRO A 346 -11.73 12.63 19.55
CA PRO A 346 -13.12 12.69 20.01
C PRO A 346 -13.99 13.53 19.07
N LEU A 347 -15.25 13.15 18.87
CA LEU A 347 -16.15 13.85 17.94
C LEU A 347 -16.26 15.34 18.24
N GLU A 348 -16.28 15.71 19.51
CA GLU A 348 -16.29 17.13 19.93
C GLU A 348 -15.02 17.86 19.51
N GLU A 349 -13.87 17.17 19.49
CA GLU A 349 -12.62 17.76 19.01
C GLU A 349 -12.63 17.89 17.47
N VAL A 350 -13.20 16.93 16.74
CA VAL A 350 -13.40 17.02 15.28
C VAL A 350 -14.30 18.22 14.93
N LYS A 351 -15.40 18.41 15.66
CA LYS A 351 -16.31 19.54 15.50
C LYS A 351 -15.63 20.87 15.82
N SER A 352 -14.86 20.92 16.90
CA SER A 352 -14.07 22.11 17.27
C SER A 352 -13.03 22.45 16.20
N ILE A 353 -12.33 21.46 15.63
CA ILE A 353 -11.37 21.68 14.55
C ILE A 353 -12.10 22.21 13.30
N TYR A 354 -13.26 21.67 12.95
CA TYR A 354 -14.07 22.20 11.84
C TYR A 354 -14.41 23.69 12.03
N GLU A 355 -14.89 24.06 13.18
CA GLU A 355 -15.23 25.46 13.50
C GLU A 355 -14.01 26.37 13.38
N LYS A 356 -12.87 25.96 13.96
CA LYS A 356 -11.61 26.69 13.88
C LYS A 356 -11.10 26.82 12.44
N VAL A 357 -11.22 25.76 11.62
CA VAL A 357 -10.87 25.81 10.20
C VAL A 357 -11.75 26.80 9.45
N CYS A 358 -13.07 26.77 9.64
CA CYS A 358 -13.99 27.73 9.03
C CYS A 358 -13.66 29.18 9.43
N ASN A 359 -13.35 29.40 10.70
CA ASN A 359 -12.95 30.74 11.20
C ASN A 359 -11.59 31.18 10.63
N TYR A 360 -10.64 30.26 10.49
CA TYR A 360 -9.31 30.53 9.91
C TYR A 360 -9.43 31.02 8.46
N VAL A 361 -10.26 30.36 7.64
CA VAL A 361 -10.51 30.75 6.23
C VAL A 361 -11.63 31.80 6.09
N ARG A 362 -12.21 32.24 7.20
CA ARG A 362 -13.23 33.32 7.27
C ARG A 362 -14.51 33.06 6.49
N VAL A 363 -14.99 31.82 6.54
CA VAL A 363 -16.29 31.44 5.97
C VAL A 363 -17.39 31.63 7.03
N ALA A 364 -18.47 32.34 6.71
CA ALA A 364 -19.61 32.51 7.60
C ALA A 364 -20.56 31.29 7.57
N ILE A 365 -21.39 31.12 8.61
CA ILE A 365 -22.42 30.07 8.64
C ILE A 365 -23.39 30.29 7.49
N GLY A 366 -23.72 29.19 6.75
CA GLY A 366 -24.57 29.24 5.57
C GLY A 366 -23.85 29.67 4.28
N GLU A 367 -22.52 29.90 4.35
CA GLU A 367 -21.70 30.26 3.21
C GLU A 367 -20.63 29.19 2.92
N GLY A 368 -19.87 29.37 1.86
CA GLY A 368 -18.71 28.55 1.53
C GLY A 368 -18.95 27.44 0.52
N PHE A 369 -20.19 27.10 0.16
CA PHE A 369 -20.46 26.04 -0.81
C PHE A 369 -19.66 26.24 -2.12
N GLN A 370 -18.95 25.19 -2.54
CA GLN A 370 -18.06 25.18 -3.73
C GLN A 370 -16.93 26.22 -3.71
N SER A 371 -16.65 26.83 -2.55
CA SER A 371 -15.51 27.74 -2.39
C SER A 371 -14.22 26.99 -2.09
N SER A 372 -13.09 27.60 -2.42
CA SER A 372 -11.77 27.01 -2.20
C SER A 372 -10.82 28.04 -1.58
N PHE A 373 -9.97 27.59 -0.67
CA PHE A 373 -9.02 28.40 0.07
C PHE A 373 -7.65 27.76 0.09
N ILE A 374 -6.59 28.55 0.05
CA ILE A 374 -5.25 28.07 0.36
C ILE A 374 -5.21 27.73 1.85
N PHE A 375 -4.80 26.51 2.18
CA PHE A 375 -4.81 26.04 3.55
C PHE A 375 -3.54 25.23 3.87
N ASN A 376 -2.69 25.81 4.71
CA ASN A 376 -1.51 25.12 5.24
C ASN A 376 -1.84 24.52 6.61
N ILE A 377 -1.85 23.19 6.68
CA ILE A 377 -2.14 22.46 7.93
C ILE A 377 -1.15 22.81 9.03
N HIS A 378 0.14 22.96 8.72
CA HIS A 378 1.18 23.26 9.71
C HIS A 378 0.98 24.63 10.32
N ASP A 379 0.76 25.67 9.49
CA ASP A 379 0.52 27.03 9.96
C ASP A 379 -0.75 27.12 10.81
N PHE A 380 -1.81 26.42 10.38
CA PHE A 380 -3.05 26.31 11.15
C PHE A 380 -2.83 25.62 12.50
N ALA A 381 -2.14 24.47 12.49
CA ALA A 381 -1.89 23.67 13.70
C ALA A 381 -1.06 24.46 14.74
N ILE A 382 -0.04 25.18 14.28
CA ILE A 382 0.79 26.04 15.14
C ILE A 382 -0.08 27.17 15.74
N ARG A 383 -0.86 27.84 14.91
CA ARG A 383 -1.71 28.97 15.34
C ARG A 383 -2.75 28.55 16.36
N GLU A 384 -3.38 27.40 16.17
CA GLU A 384 -4.46 26.91 17.03
C GLU A 384 -3.93 26.04 18.21
N HIS A 385 -2.61 25.87 18.31
CA HIS A 385 -1.95 25.03 19.32
C HIS A 385 -2.47 23.59 19.35
N ILE A 386 -2.72 23.01 18.16
CA ILE A 386 -3.20 21.63 17.98
C ILE A 386 -2.11 20.80 17.32
N PHE A 387 -1.96 19.55 17.75
CA PHE A 387 -1.02 18.63 17.09
C PHE A 387 -1.42 18.41 15.62
N THR A 388 -0.48 18.61 14.69
CA THR A 388 -0.72 18.57 13.23
C THR A 388 -1.42 17.28 12.78
N GLY A 389 -1.01 16.13 13.33
CA GLY A 389 -1.62 14.83 13.02
C GLY A 389 -3.10 14.74 13.42
N LYS A 390 -3.51 15.38 14.52
CA LYS A 390 -4.94 15.45 14.90
C LYS A 390 -5.75 16.30 13.92
N VAL A 391 -5.21 17.45 13.49
CA VAL A 391 -5.85 18.30 12.48
C VAL A 391 -6.04 17.51 11.19
N GLN A 392 -5.00 16.82 10.73
CA GLN A 392 -5.03 16.02 9.52
C GLN A 392 -6.10 14.92 9.58
N ASN A 393 -6.18 14.20 10.70
CA ASN A 393 -7.16 13.14 10.89
C ASN A 393 -8.60 13.67 11.04
N ALA A 394 -8.79 14.80 11.72
CA ALA A 394 -10.10 15.46 11.79
C ALA A 394 -10.58 15.91 10.41
N LEU A 395 -9.69 16.52 9.60
CA LEU A 395 -10.01 16.91 8.22
C LEU A 395 -10.33 15.68 7.35
N LYS A 396 -9.64 14.55 7.54
CA LYS A 396 -9.94 13.30 6.85
C LYS A 396 -11.33 12.77 7.19
N ILE A 397 -11.74 12.82 8.45
CA ILE A 397 -13.09 12.45 8.88
C ILE A 397 -14.13 13.38 8.24
N LEU A 398 -13.89 14.69 8.24
CA LEU A 398 -14.78 15.67 7.61
C LEU A 398 -14.89 15.48 6.10
N GLN A 399 -13.80 15.14 5.44
CA GLN A 399 -13.76 14.81 4.01
C GLN A 399 -14.56 13.56 3.70
N GLN A 400 -14.47 12.52 4.52
CA GLN A 400 -15.25 11.28 4.37
C GLN A 400 -16.76 11.50 4.55
N ASN A 401 -17.13 12.54 5.29
CA ASN A 401 -18.53 12.98 5.45
C ASN A 401 -18.93 14.09 4.45
N ASN A 402 -18.10 14.33 3.43
CA ASN A 402 -18.35 15.28 2.35
C ASN A 402 -18.48 16.76 2.76
N TYR A 403 -18.01 17.16 3.93
CA TYR A 403 -18.02 18.58 4.33
C TYR A 403 -16.91 19.39 3.67
N LEU A 404 -15.70 18.85 3.70
CA LEU A 404 -14.49 19.51 3.23
C LEU A 404 -13.67 18.52 2.36
N THR A 405 -12.92 19.03 1.41
CA THR A 405 -11.89 18.26 0.69
C THR A 405 -10.57 19.00 0.78
N LEU A 406 -9.55 18.34 1.32
CA LEU A 406 -8.18 18.85 1.30
C LEU A 406 -7.43 18.19 0.15
N THR A 407 -6.88 18.98 -0.77
CA THR A 407 -5.99 18.46 -1.80
C THR A 407 -4.57 18.38 -1.26
N GLU A 408 -3.83 17.35 -1.67
CA GLU A 408 -2.38 17.35 -1.50
C GLU A 408 -1.77 18.50 -2.33
N GLU A 409 -0.49 18.82 -2.09
CA GLU A 409 0.24 19.79 -2.91
C GLU A 409 0.12 19.41 -4.39
N MET A 410 -0.86 20.00 -5.06
CA MET A 410 -1.00 19.93 -6.50
C MET A 410 -0.41 21.19 -7.08
N GLU A 411 0.26 21.08 -8.23
CA GLU A 411 0.48 22.23 -9.10
C GLU A 411 -0.89 22.78 -9.48
N ASN A 412 -1.36 23.77 -8.73
CA ASN A 412 -2.53 24.53 -9.14
C ASN A 412 -2.09 25.47 -10.25
N PRO A 413 -2.55 25.27 -11.50
CA PRO A 413 -2.17 26.14 -12.61
C PRO A 413 -2.61 27.57 -12.30
N ALA A 414 -1.83 28.51 -12.76
CA ALA A 414 -2.24 29.91 -12.72
C ALA A 414 -3.60 30.09 -13.40
N ARG A 415 -4.44 30.99 -12.91
CA ARG A 415 -5.78 31.25 -13.47
C ARG A 415 -5.97 32.72 -13.70
N ILE A 416 -6.61 33.06 -14.81
CA ILE A 416 -6.96 34.45 -15.17
C ILE A 416 -8.41 34.57 -15.60
N ILE A 417 -8.97 35.76 -15.38
CA ILE A 417 -10.20 36.26 -16.00
C ILE A 417 -10.02 37.72 -16.34
N PHE A 418 -10.42 38.13 -17.54
CA PHE A 418 -10.41 39.55 -17.91
C PHE A 418 -11.57 40.29 -17.26
N CYS A 419 -11.28 41.45 -16.66
CA CYS A 419 -12.23 42.30 -15.97
C CYS A 419 -12.65 43.51 -16.80
N VAL A 420 -12.09 43.67 -17.98
CA VAL A 420 -12.36 44.80 -18.89
C VAL A 420 -13.04 44.29 -20.17
N SER A 421 -13.75 45.22 -20.86
CA SER A 421 -14.34 44.89 -22.17
C SER A 421 -13.26 44.70 -23.25
N ARG A 422 -13.63 44.09 -24.37
CA ARG A 422 -12.72 43.93 -25.51
C ARG A 422 -12.27 45.26 -26.06
N ASP A 423 -13.15 46.27 -26.08
CA ASP A 423 -12.84 47.60 -26.56
C ASP A 423 -11.86 48.36 -25.64
N ASP A 424 -12.01 48.23 -24.34
CA ASP A 424 -11.06 48.78 -23.38
C ASP A 424 -9.69 48.08 -23.43
N LEU A 425 -9.71 46.78 -23.64
CA LEU A 425 -8.46 46.01 -23.81
C LEU A 425 -7.69 46.47 -25.05
N TYR A 426 -8.39 46.83 -26.14
CA TYR A 426 -7.75 47.39 -27.35
C TYR A 426 -7.05 48.72 -27.06
N LYS A 427 -7.69 49.62 -26.26
CA LYS A 427 -7.07 50.87 -25.82
C LYS A 427 -5.80 50.65 -25.00
N ILE A 428 -5.78 49.63 -24.14
CA ILE A 428 -4.63 49.27 -23.32
C ILE A 428 -3.49 48.73 -24.20
N ARG A 429 -3.77 47.89 -25.19
CA ARG A 429 -2.81 47.37 -26.14
C ARG A 429 -2.11 48.49 -26.94
N VAL A 430 -2.87 49.47 -27.37
CA VAL A 430 -2.34 50.64 -28.11
C VAL A 430 -1.45 51.52 -27.23
N LYS A 431 -1.83 51.67 -25.92
CA LYS A 431 -1.10 52.50 -24.98
C LYS A 431 0.19 51.86 -24.45
N HIS A 432 0.18 50.52 -24.29
CA HIS A 432 1.27 49.75 -23.71
C HIS A 432 1.79 48.71 -24.69
N LYS A 433 2.66 49.15 -25.60
CA LYS A 433 3.22 48.31 -26.69
C LYS A 433 3.97 47.08 -26.17
N GLU A 434 4.58 47.16 -25.00
CA GLU A 434 5.27 46.05 -24.33
C GLU A 434 4.33 44.90 -23.92
N LEU A 435 3.06 45.21 -23.61
CA LEU A 435 2.05 44.23 -23.26
C LEU A 435 1.28 43.69 -24.47
N ASP A 436 1.38 44.30 -25.62
CA ASP A 436 0.60 43.95 -26.82
C ASP A 436 0.86 42.50 -27.26
N ASN A 437 2.12 42.12 -27.38
CA ASN A 437 2.52 40.77 -27.76
C ASN A 437 2.08 39.74 -26.72
N PHE A 438 2.14 40.08 -25.42
CA PHE A 438 1.72 39.20 -24.33
C PHE A 438 0.20 39.04 -24.29
N LEU A 439 -0.55 40.11 -24.42
CA LEU A 439 -2.02 40.06 -24.51
C LEU A 439 -2.49 39.29 -25.74
N TYR A 440 -1.81 39.45 -26.87
CA TYR A 440 -2.05 38.64 -28.05
C TYR A 440 -1.80 37.15 -27.81
N ALA A 441 -0.72 36.81 -27.14
CA ALA A 441 -0.37 35.44 -26.77
C ALA A 441 -1.45 34.80 -25.88
N LEU A 442 -1.92 35.51 -24.84
CA LEU A 442 -2.97 35.06 -23.93
C LEU A 442 -4.29 34.81 -24.67
N LEU A 443 -4.76 35.77 -25.46
CA LEU A 443 -6.04 35.69 -26.17
C LEU A 443 -6.06 34.60 -27.26
N ARG A 444 -4.90 34.35 -27.88
CA ARG A 444 -4.77 33.31 -28.91
C ARG A 444 -4.70 31.89 -28.32
N THR A 445 -4.18 31.77 -27.11
CA THR A 445 -3.95 30.46 -26.49
C THR A 445 -5.15 30.00 -25.67
N TYR A 446 -5.84 30.93 -24.98
CA TYR A 446 -6.89 30.59 -24.05
C TYR A 446 -8.25 31.23 -24.43
N HIS A 447 -9.22 30.36 -24.73
CA HIS A 447 -10.59 30.80 -25.04
C HIS A 447 -11.43 30.90 -23.77
N GLY A 448 -12.41 31.79 -23.74
CA GLY A 448 -13.36 31.95 -22.63
C GLY A 448 -12.84 32.77 -21.43
N VAL A 449 -11.67 33.40 -21.53
CA VAL A 449 -11.03 34.20 -20.48
C VAL A 449 -11.80 35.47 -20.07
N PHE A 450 -12.81 35.89 -20.82
CA PHE A 450 -13.70 37.00 -20.49
C PHE A 450 -14.94 36.58 -19.71
N SER A 451 -15.28 35.28 -19.73
CA SER A 451 -16.52 34.77 -19.15
C SER A 451 -16.31 34.07 -17.83
N GLU A 452 -15.17 33.40 -17.66
CA GLU A 452 -14.86 32.61 -16.48
C GLU A 452 -13.33 32.54 -16.23
N PHE A 453 -12.95 32.13 -15.01
CA PHE A 453 -11.55 31.85 -14.71
C PHE A 453 -11.02 30.68 -15.53
N ARG A 454 -10.01 30.94 -16.34
CA ARG A 454 -9.31 29.92 -17.13
C ARG A 454 -7.94 29.62 -16.56
N ALA A 455 -7.65 28.32 -16.45
CA ALA A 455 -6.30 27.85 -16.11
C ALA A 455 -5.35 28.18 -17.27
N ILE A 456 -4.17 28.71 -16.96
CA ILE A 456 -3.10 29.03 -17.87
C ILE A 456 -1.83 28.31 -17.45
N ASP A 457 -1.02 27.94 -18.43
CA ASP A 457 0.33 27.38 -18.24
C ASP A 457 1.35 28.48 -18.60
N GLU A 458 1.99 29.03 -17.60
CA GLU A 458 2.97 30.12 -17.74
C GLU A 458 4.20 29.66 -18.53
N GLY A 459 4.61 28.39 -18.35
CA GLY A 459 5.73 27.80 -19.10
C GLY A 459 5.39 27.60 -20.58
N HIS A 460 4.17 27.16 -20.90
CA HIS A 460 3.71 27.00 -22.28
C HIS A 460 3.66 28.34 -23.03
N ILE A 461 3.16 29.40 -22.37
CA ILE A 461 3.15 30.76 -22.96
C ILE A 461 4.58 31.23 -23.21
N ALA A 462 5.46 31.06 -22.22
CA ALA A 462 6.86 31.44 -22.32
C ALA A 462 7.53 30.76 -23.51
N ALA A 463 7.45 29.43 -23.60
CA ALA A 463 8.08 28.65 -24.65
C ALA A 463 7.54 28.96 -26.05
N LYS A 464 6.21 29.16 -26.17
CA LYS A 464 5.53 29.32 -27.48
C LYS A 464 5.75 30.73 -28.10
N PHE A 465 5.90 31.75 -27.25
CA PHE A 465 5.94 33.15 -27.71
C PHE A 465 7.27 33.84 -27.43
N GLY A 466 8.28 33.11 -26.96
CA GLY A 466 9.65 33.61 -26.78
C GLY A 466 9.84 34.50 -25.55
N PHE A 467 9.06 34.31 -24.51
CA PHE A 467 9.24 34.96 -23.21
C PHE A 467 9.99 34.04 -22.22
N THR A 468 10.51 34.60 -21.14
CA THR A 468 10.89 33.81 -19.96
C THR A 468 9.66 33.62 -19.04
N VAL A 469 9.68 32.60 -18.18
CA VAL A 469 8.58 32.36 -17.22
C VAL A 469 8.44 33.54 -16.25
N GLU A 470 9.55 34.14 -15.86
CA GLU A 470 9.61 35.33 -15.01
C GLU A 470 8.92 36.53 -15.68
N GLN A 471 9.20 36.78 -16.96
CA GLN A 471 8.54 37.86 -17.74
C GLN A 471 7.02 37.61 -17.83
N VAL A 472 6.58 36.38 -18.05
CA VAL A 472 5.14 36.04 -18.07
C VAL A 472 4.51 36.37 -16.73
N LYS A 473 5.14 36.01 -15.62
CA LYS A 473 4.64 36.32 -14.26
C LYS A 473 4.61 37.82 -13.97
N GLU A 474 5.60 38.55 -14.42
CA GLU A 474 5.64 40.02 -14.28
C GLU A 474 4.53 40.70 -15.08
N PHE A 475 4.31 40.32 -16.32
CA PHE A 475 3.22 40.83 -17.14
C PHE A 475 1.84 40.52 -16.54
N LEU A 476 1.63 39.31 -16.02
CA LEU A 476 0.40 38.95 -15.34
C LEU A 476 0.16 39.80 -14.08
N LYS A 477 1.19 40.05 -13.27
CA LYS A 477 1.11 40.92 -12.09
C LYS A 477 0.80 42.37 -12.50
N LEU A 478 1.44 42.88 -13.56
CA LEU A 478 1.20 44.23 -14.06
C LEU A 478 -0.25 44.41 -14.55
N LEU A 479 -0.77 43.46 -15.33
CA LEU A 479 -2.17 43.46 -15.78
C LEU A 479 -3.14 43.37 -14.61
N TRP A 480 -2.80 42.65 -13.56
CA TRP A 480 -3.59 42.56 -12.33
C TRP A 480 -3.59 43.87 -11.56
N GLN A 481 -2.44 44.52 -11.41
CA GLN A 481 -2.32 45.86 -10.78
C GLN A 481 -3.10 46.91 -11.56
N MET A 482 -3.10 46.84 -12.88
CA MET A 482 -3.89 47.73 -13.77
C MET A 482 -5.38 47.38 -13.76
N ARG A 483 -5.84 46.38 -12.98
CA ARG A 483 -7.22 45.85 -12.94
C ARG A 483 -7.77 45.39 -14.29
N VAL A 484 -6.89 45.01 -15.21
CA VAL A 484 -7.26 44.44 -16.54
C VAL A 484 -7.70 42.99 -16.40
N ILE A 485 -7.02 42.25 -15.53
CA ILE A 485 -7.33 40.86 -15.22
C ILE A 485 -7.44 40.66 -13.70
N ARG A 486 -8.18 39.63 -13.29
CA ARG A 486 -7.91 38.95 -12.01
C ARG A 486 -6.95 37.80 -12.30
N TYR A 487 -5.86 37.74 -11.53
CA TYR A 487 -4.81 36.75 -11.65
C TYR A 487 -4.62 36.01 -10.35
N VAL A 488 -4.73 34.70 -10.42
CA VAL A 488 -4.38 33.78 -9.32
C VAL A 488 -3.09 33.09 -9.76
N PRO A 489 -1.94 33.35 -9.10
CA PRO A 489 -0.67 32.74 -9.45
C PRO A 489 -0.72 31.22 -9.27
N SER A 490 0.10 30.51 -10.06
CA SER A 490 0.38 29.10 -9.82
C SER A 490 0.98 28.94 -8.43
N ASN A 491 0.50 28.01 -7.65
CA ASN A 491 1.05 27.68 -6.35
C ASN A 491 1.07 26.18 -6.12
N HIS A 492 2.00 25.73 -5.30
CA HIS A 492 2.12 24.36 -4.84
C HIS A 492 1.49 24.16 -3.44
N SER A 493 0.59 25.03 -3.05
CA SER A 493 -0.03 24.98 -1.74
C SER A 493 -1.25 24.06 -1.73
N PRO A 494 -1.45 23.29 -0.66
CA PRO A 494 -2.68 22.52 -0.49
C PRO A 494 -3.90 23.46 -0.46
N MET A 495 -5.00 23.00 -1.07
CA MET A 495 -6.26 23.72 -1.15
C MET A 495 -7.32 23.01 -0.31
N LEU A 496 -8.09 23.79 0.45
CA LEU A 496 -9.28 23.33 1.15
C LEU A 496 -10.51 23.74 0.37
N PHE A 497 -11.33 22.76 -0.03
CA PHE A 497 -12.61 22.97 -0.71
C PHE A 497 -13.76 22.70 0.24
N PHE A 498 -14.76 23.55 0.22
CA PHE A 498 -16.02 23.34 0.91
C PHE A 498 -17.00 22.64 -0.05
N ASN A 499 -17.35 21.41 0.26
CA ASN A 499 -18.32 20.65 -0.53
C ASN A 499 -19.76 20.97 -0.14
N GLU A 500 -19.97 21.49 1.06
CA GLU A 500 -21.25 21.93 1.63
C GLU A 500 -21.10 23.34 2.21
N GLU A 501 -22.22 24.02 2.48
CA GLU A 501 -22.23 25.26 3.24
C GLU A 501 -21.69 25.04 4.66
N ARG A 502 -21.08 26.06 5.24
CA ARG A 502 -20.68 25.99 6.65
C ARG A 502 -21.89 25.79 7.54
N LEU A 503 -21.94 24.67 8.23
CA LEU A 503 -22.96 24.35 9.22
C LEU A 503 -22.56 24.82 10.62
N PRO A 504 -23.55 25.10 11.49
CA PRO A 504 -23.31 25.19 12.93
C PRO A 504 -22.71 23.86 13.43
N THR A 505 -21.83 23.92 14.42
CA THR A 505 -21.16 22.71 14.95
C THR A 505 -22.11 21.64 15.49
N ASN A 506 -23.25 22.05 16.02
CA ASN A 506 -24.28 21.14 16.52
C ASN A 506 -24.99 20.35 15.41
N ASP A 507 -25.04 20.90 14.20
CA ASP A 507 -25.72 20.31 13.04
C ASP A 507 -24.78 19.42 12.22
N LEU A 508 -23.49 19.35 12.58
CA LEU A 508 -22.53 18.45 11.97
C LEU A 508 -22.86 17.00 12.33
N TYR A 509 -23.28 16.24 11.33
CA TYR A 509 -23.52 14.80 11.44
C TYR A 509 -22.31 14.02 10.92
N ILE A 510 -21.69 13.26 11.79
CA ILE A 510 -20.62 12.32 11.41
C ILE A 510 -21.22 10.93 11.35
N ALA A 511 -21.25 10.35 10.15
CA ALA A 511 -21.85 9.05 9.93
C ALA A 511 -21.11 7.96 10.74
N PRO A 512 -21.84 7.02 11.38
CA PRO A 512 -21.24 5.92 12.15
C PRO A 512 -20.21 5.12 11.33
N GLU A 513 -20.44 4.94 10.04
CA GLU A 513 -19.59 4.20 9.11
C GLU A 513 -18.22 4.87 8.93
N THR A 514 -18.17 6.21 8.95
CA THR A 514 -16.95 6.98 8.72
C THR A 514 -16.13 7.17 10.00
N TYR A 515 -16.72 7.01 11.16
CA TYR A 515 -16.05 7.21 12.44
C TYR A 515 -16.16 6.01 13.38
N ARG A 516 -17.37 5.70 13.92
CA ARG A 516 -17.53 4.70 14.99
C ARG A 516 -17.15 3.30 14.52
N LEU A 517 -17.76 2.81 13.46
CA LEU A 517 -17.50 1.46 12.95
C LEU A 517 -16.05 1.32 12.49
N ARG A 518 -15.49 2.36 11.88
CA ARG A 518 -14.09 2.39 11.48
C ARG A 518 -13.15 2.36 12.69
N LYS A 519 -13.47 3.10 13.75
CA LYS A 519 -12.72 3.09 15.01
C LYS A 519 -12.73 1.71 15.66
N GLU A 520 -13.89 1.07 15.74
CA GLU A 520 -14.07 -0.28 16.27
C GLU A 520 -13.25 -1.30 15.48
N MET A 521 -13.31 -1.26 14.16
CA MET A 521 -12.52 -2.14 13.28
C MET A 521 -11.00 -1.96 13.46
N MET A 522 -10.53 -0.72 13.49
CA MET A 522 -9.10 -0.49 13.69
C MET A 522 -8.65 -0.97 15.05
N HIS A 523 -9.48 -0.79 16.07
CA HIS A 523 -9.19 -1.32 17.40
C HIS A 523 -9.11 -2.85 17.39
N GLU A 524 -10.03 -3.53 16.71
CA GLU A 524 -10.03 -4.99 16.60
C GLU A 524 -8.76 -5.49 15.88
N ARG A 525 -8.44 -4.94 14.70
CA ARG A 525 -7.23 -5.29 13.94
C ARG A 525 -5.98 -5.11 14.78
N PHE A 526 -5.94 -4.02 15.47
CA PHE A 526 -4.83 -3.67 16.33
C PHE A 526 -4.70 -4.65 17.51
N SER A 527 -5.83 -4.99 18.15
CA SER A 527 -5.87 -5.98 19.22
C SER A 527 -5.37 -7.35 18.74
N LYS A 528 -5.77 -7.78 17.52
CA LYS A 528 -5.28 -9.02 16.91
C LYS A 528 -3.77 -8.98 16.64
N MET A 529 -3.23 -7.85 16.18
CA MET A 529 -1.78 -7.69 15.98
C MET A 529 -1.04 -7.76 17.32
N LEU A 530 -1.59 -7.15 18.37
CA LEU A 530 -1.01 -7.18 19.70
C LEU A 530 -1.06 -8.59 20.32
N GLU A 531 -2.19 -9.31 20.18
CA GLU A 531 -2.31 -10.72 20.57
C GLU A 531 -1.25 -11.58 19.86
N TYR A 532 -1.10 -11.43 18.56
CA TYR A 532 -0.08 -12.12 17.77
C TYR A 532 1.34 -11.83 18.28
N SER A 533 1.63 -10.58 18.59
CA SER A 533 2.96 -10.18 19.07
C SER A 533 3.31 -10.77 20.45
N LYS A 534 2.31 -10.93 21.31
CA LYS A 534 2.45 -11.47 22.67
C LYS A 534 2.28 -13.00 22.75
N ASN A 535 1.92 -13.64 21.64
CA ASN A 535 1.70 -15.08 21.65
C ASN A 535 3.02 -15.83 21.84
N GLU A 536 3.03 -16.78 22.76
CA GLU A 536 4.17 -17.66 23.11
C GLU A 536 3.84 -19.15 22.98
N GLU A 537 2.57 -19.48 22.68
CA GLU A 537 2.10 -20.87 22.72
C GLU A 537 1.78 -21.43 21.34
N ARG A 538 1.12 -20.68 20.49
CA ARG A 538 0.58 -21.18 19.22
C ARG A 538 1.51 -20.90 18.05
N CYS A 539 1.52 -21.80 17.06
CA CYS A 539 2.28 -21.61 15.84
C CYS A 539 1.92 -20.29 15.13
N ARG A 540 2.90 -19.44 14.85
CA ARG A 540 2.66 -18.12 14.26
C ARG A 540 2.07 -18.17 12.86
N SER A 541 2.51 -19.13 12.04
CA SER A 541 1.97 -19.32 10.70
C SER A 541 0.50 -19.78 10.74
N GLN A 542 0.15 -20.61 11.72
CA GLN A 542 -1.21 -21.08 11.92
C GLN A 542 -2.15 -19.93 12.34
N ILE A 543 -1.72 -19.06 13.28
CA ILE A 543 -2.52 -17.89 13.69
C ILE A 543 -2.81 -16.99 12.49
N LEU A 544 -1.79 -16.72 11.64
CA LEU A 544 -1.97 -15.91 10.44
C LEU A 544 -2.94 -16.58 9.46
N ALA A 545 -2.81 -17.89 9.23
CA ALA A 545 -3.68 -18.62 8.32
C ALA A 545 -5.15 -18.63 8.81
N GLU A 546 -5.37 -18.88 10.10
CA GLU A 546 -6.71 -18.84 10.72
C GLU A 546 -7.34 -17.44 10.64
N TYR A 547 -6.53 -16.38 10.81
CA TYR A 547 -7.01 -15.01 10.67
C TYR A 547 -7.61 -14.74 9.29
N PHE A 548 -7.02 -15.35 8.24
CA PHE A 548 -7.52 -15.26 6.86
C PHE A 548 -8.54 -16.38 6.51
N GLY A 549 -9.02 -17.12 7.49
CA GLY A 549 -10.09 -18.12 7.33
C GLY A 549 -9.61 -19.51 6.92
N ASP A 550 -8.31 -19.80 6.96
CA ASP A 550 -7.75 -21.15 6.77
C ASP A 550 -7.70 -21.87 8.14
N THR A 551 -8.82 -22.46 8.53
CA THR A 551 -8.97 -23.14 9.84
C THR A 551 -8.33 -24.52 9.88
N GLU A 552 -7.93 -25.08 8.72
CA GLU A 552 -7.28 -26.38 8.61
C GLU A 552 -5.74 -26.28 8.56
N ALA A 553 -5.20 -25.09 8.72
CA ALA A 553 -3.78 -24.83 8.67
C ALA A 553 -3.01 -25.63 9.74
N LYS A 554 -1.98 -26.34 9.30
CA LYS A 554 -1.11 -27.11 10.19
C LYS A 554 0.01 -26.25 10.76
N GLU A 555 0.62 -26.74 11.85
CA GLU A 555 1.82 -26.12 12.40
C GLU A 555 2.97 -26.11 11.37
N CYS A 556 3.62 -24.97 11.21
CA CYS A 556 4.65 -24.81 10.18
C CYS A 556 5.98 -25.52 10.53
N GLY A 557 6.22 -25.87 11.77
CA GLY A 557 7.45 -26.51 12.24
C GLY A 557 8.71 -25.64 12.20
N ILE A 558 8.59 -24.37 11.78
CA ILE A 558 9.76 -23.51 11.44
C ILE A 558 9.72 -22.11 12.06
N CYS A 559 8.61 -21.67 12.64
CA CYS A 559 8.53 -20.40 13.39
C CYS A 559 9.27 -20.53 14.73
N ASP A 560 9.51 -19.39 15.39
CA ASP A 560 10.20 -19.33 16.68
C ASP A 560 9.56 -20.27 17.72
N ILE A 561 8.23 -20.32 17.80
CA ILE A 561 7.50 -21.16 18.76
C ILE A 561 7.64 -22.66 18.45
N CYS A 562 7.47 -23.06 17.19
CA CYS A 562 7.63 -24.45 16.78
C CYS A 562 9.08 -24.94 17.02
N LEU A 563 10.06 -24.07 16.77
CA LEU A 563 11.48 -24.40 17.03
C LEU A 563 11.78 -24.48 18.53
N ALA A 564 11.20 -23.59 19.35
CA ALA A 564 11.34 -23.63 20.79
C ALA A 564 10.76 -24.91 21.38
N ARG A 565 9.54 -25.31 20.97
CA ARG A 565 8.92 -26.57 21.36
C ARG A 565 9.77 -27.79 20.96
N ARG A 566 10.27 -27.81 19.72
CA ARG A 566 11.14 -28.90 19.25
C ARG A 566 12.42 -29.00 20.07
N LYS A 567 13.01 -27.85 20.45
CA LYS A 567 14.19 -27.80 21.31
C LYS A 567 13.87 -28.29 22.72
N ALA A 568 12.74 -27.90 23.31
CA ALA A 568 12.29 -28.34 24.61
C ALA A 568 12.04 -29.86 24.65
N ILE A 569 11.37 -30.41 23.63
CA ILE A 569 11.15 -31.86 23.50
C ILE A 569 12.48 -32.61 23.40
N LYS A 570 13.42 -32.15 22.56
CA LYS A 570 14.76 -32.77 22.48
C LYS A 570 15.48 -32.74 23.83
N GLN A 571 15.41 -31.61 24.54
CA GLN A 571 16.04 -31.49 25.85
C GLN A 571 15.38 -32.40 26.89
N SER A 572 14.05 -32.56 26.90
CA SER A 572 13.35 -33.47 27.79
C SER A 572 13.67 -34.93 27.48
N THR A 573 13.64 -35.32 26.19
CA THR A 573 13.97 -36.68 25.76
C THR A 573 15.45 -37.03 26.09
N THR A 574 16.37 -36.12 25.79
CA THR A 574 17.77 -36.31 26.13
C THR A 574 17.97 -36.37 27.64
N SER A 575 17.16 -35.65 28.42
CA SER A 575 17.17 -35.61 29.87
C SER A 575 16.61 -36.91 30.50
N GLU A 576 15.55 -37.48 29.93
CA GLU A 576 15.00 -38.78 30.36
C GLU A 576 15.92 -39.94 29.98
N ASP A 577 16.44 -39.92 28.74
CA ASP A 577 17.42 -40.90 28.29
C ASP A 577 18.67 -40.90 29.16
N LEU A 578 19.22 -39.74 29.51
CA LEU A 578 20.37 -39.61 30.38
C LEU A 578 20.05 -40.14 31.81
N GLN A 579 18.86 -39.84 32.32
CA GLN A 579 18.41 -40.37 33.62
C GLN A 579 18.33 -41.90 33.63
N ASN A 580 17.72 -42.49 32.59
CA ASN A 580 17.60 -43.93 32.43
C ASN A 580 18.98 -44.60 32.28
N GLN A 581 19.88 -44.00 31.51
CA GLN A 581 21.24 -44.47 31.36
C GLN A 581 22.03 -44.39 32.66
N ILE A 582 21.86 -43.34 33.46
CA ILE A 582 22.49 -43.22 34.81
C ILE A 582 21.95 -44.32 35.72
N ILE A 583 20.62 -44.57 35.74
CA ILE A 583 20.01 -45.62 36.55
C ILE A 583 20.55 -46.99 36.13
N GLU A 584 20.61 -47.30 34.84
CA GLU A 584 21.15 -48.56 34.31
C GLU A 584 22.63 -48.77 34.71
N LYS A 585 23.41 -47.70 34.68
CA LYS A 585 24.82 -47.82 35.07
C LYS A 585 25.00 -48.01 36.58
N LEU A 586 24.28 -47.20 37.37
CA LEU A 586 24.34 -47.30 38.84
C LEU A 586 23.77 -48.61 39.37
N SER A 587 22.82 -49.24 38.67
CA SER A 587 22.31 -50.59 39.00
C SER A 587 23.33 -51.69 38.76
N LYS A 588 24.33 -51.48 37.87
CA LYS A 588 25.38 -52.47 37.58
C LYS A 588 26.61 -52.32 38.50
N GLN A 589 26.98 -51.08 38.82
CA GLN A 589 28.10 -50.77 39.71
C GLN A 589 27.99 -49.39 40.35
N PRO A 590 28.42 -49.18 41.59
CA PRO A 590 28.49 -47.84 42.17
C PRO A 590 29.56 -47.01 41.47
N LEU A 591 29.16 -45.80 41.04
CA LEU A 591 30.04 -44.85 40.38
C LEU A 591 30.02 -43.52 41.12
N SER A 592 31.17 -42.87 41.21
CA SER A 592 31.29 -41.51 41.70
C SER A 592 30.79 -40.50 40.66
N ILE A 593 30.43 -39.27 41.12
CA ILE A 593 30.00 -38.20 40.24
C ILE A 593 31.06 -37.89 39.17
N ARG A 594 32.35 -37.97 39.52
CA ARG A 594 33.45 -37.75 38.57
C ARG A 594 33.51 -38.82 37.47
N GLU A 595 33.23 -40.06 37.81
CA GLU A 595 33.20 -41.16 36.84
C GLU A 595 31.98 -41.06 35.92
N LEU A 596 30.79 -40.68 36.44
CA LEU A 596 29.61 -40.43 35.65
C LEU A 596 29.83 -39.26 34.66
N VAL A 597 30.45 -38.16 35.12
CA VAL A 597 30.78 -37.01 34.25
C VAL A 597 31.74 -37.42 33.12
N ALA A 598 32.76 -38.22 33.45
CA ALA A 598 33.74 -38.71 32.47
C ALA A 598 33.09 -39.65 31.42
N GLU A 599 32.18 -40.51 31.85
CA GLU A 599 31.52 -41.49 31.00
C GLU A 599 30.48 -40.85 30.05
N PHE A 600 29.63 -39.97 30.59
CA PHE A 600 28.59 -39.31 29.80
C PHE A 600 29.09 -38.03 29.09
N ARG A 601 30.30 -37.58 29.33
CA ARG A 601 30.91 -36.38 28.74
C ARG A 601 30.00 -35.14 28.78
N CYS A 602 29.32 -34.95 29.90
CA CYS A 602 28.35 -33.84 30.08
C CYS A 602 28.78 -32.95 31.26
N ASP A 603 28.07 -31.81 31.37
CA ASP A 603 28.33 -30.83 32.43
C ASP A 603 28.16 -31.48 33.81
N PRO A 604 29.12 -31.35 34.72
CA PRO A 604 29.01 -31.85 36.12
C PRO A 604 27.76 -31.38 36.84
N GLN A 605 27.33 -30.15 36.60
CA GLN A 605 26.11 -29.58 37.19
C GLN A 605 24.86 -30.31 36.72
N LEU A 606 24.79 -30.71 35.45
CA LEU A 606 23.66 -31.46 34.88
C LEU A 606 23.52 -32.86 35.54
N ILE A 607 24.63 -33.56 35.78
CA ILE A 607 24.64 -34.85 36.49
C ILE A 607 24.17 -34.66 37.93
N LEU A 608 24.67 -33.65 38.63
CA LEU A 608 24.25 -33.34 40.03
C LEU A 608 22.76 -33.03 40.13
N ASP A 609 22.22 -32.23 39.25
CA ASP A 609 20.79 -31.88 39.23
C ASP A 609 19.93 -33.10 38.94
N LYS A 610 20.37 -34.01 38.06
CA LYS A 610 19.70 -35.26 37.79
C LYS A 610 19.70 -36.21 38.97
N LEU A 611 20.86 -36.39 39.64
CA LEU A 611 20.96 -37.21 40.84
C LEU A 611 20.09 -36.69 41.98
N LYS A 612 19.96 -35.38 42.15
CA LYS A 612 19.05 -34.76 43.13
C LYS A 612 17.59 -35.13 42.81
N VAL A 613 17.15 -34.95 41.58
CA VAL A 613 15.79 -35.28 41.14
C VAL A 613 15.49 -36.78 41.30
N MET A 614 16.46 -37.64 41.03
CA MET A 614 16.33 -39.09 41.24
C MET A 614 16.20 -39.42 42.74
N HIS A 615 17.03 -38.82 43.56
CA HIS A 615 16.96 -39.00 45.02
C HIS A 615 15.60 -38.54 45.62
N GLU A 616 15.09 -37.39 45.16
CA GLU A 616 13.77 -36.87 45.54
C GLU A 616 12.62 -37.81 45.10
N LYS A 617 12.78 -38.53 43.99
CA LYS A 617 11.82 -39.50 43.48
C LYS A 617 11.99 -40.92 44.08
N GLY A 618 12.99 -41.13 44.94
CA GLY A 618 13.26 -42.41 45.55
C GLY A 618 13.87 -43.46 44.60
N LEU A 619 14.54 -43.00 43.56
CA LEU A 619 15.23 -43.82 42.55
C LEU A 619 16.70 -43.99 42.88
#